data_310cd4c1c12e029e8ed0bba635bf19a7
#
_entry.id   310cd4c1c12e029e8ed0bba635bf19a7
#
_cell.length_a   1.000
_cell.length_b   1.000
_cell.length_c   1.000
_cell.angle_alpha   90.00
_cell.angle_beta   90.00
_cell.angle_gamma   90.00
#
_symmetry.space_group_name_H-M   'P 1'
#
loop_
_entity.id
_entity.type
_entity.pdbx_description
1 polymer ?
#
loop_
_entity_poly.entity_id
_entity_poly.type
_entity_poly.pdbx_seq_one_letter_code
_entity_poly.pdbx_strand_id
1 'polypeptide(L)'
;MAGGRITHAGPASEVLAALPADTPVASYGREALILPGFIDCHTHYPQIRIMGAGGDPLLGWLSKHAFRAEQQLAVVDAARETAQVFLRECLRHGTTTAAVYCTVHPHSATVFFEEAERLGLRMIAGKVLMDRQAPADLCDTTQRGYDESKALIAAWHGRGRALYAVTPRWAGSSTPAQLELAGALWREHPGTYLQTHLAETRDEVALVTSLFPERRGILDIYDHHGLLGPRAILGHGIWLTDAEGKRLREAGAALAHCPTSNLFLGSGLFDLARATAANDRTHVGAATDLGAGTSFSMLQTLGEAYKVARLRGGTLRSTEALYLATRGAAAALHLDDRIGSVEPGFEADLVVLDLASTPLLAWRGALCESLEELLFVQLALGDDRSVRATYASGRLVHDRDQGPDFASGS
;
A
#
# COMPACT_ATOMS: atom_id res chain seq x y z
N MET A 1 -20.58 10.59 -11.99
CA MET A 1 -19.56 11.12 -11.07
C MET A 1 -19.52 12.64 -11.21
N ALA A 2 -19.45 13.38 -10.10
CA ALA A 2 -19.32 14.84 -10.11
C ALA A 2 -18.49 15.31 -8.89
N GLY A 3 -17.69 16.35 -9.08
CA GLY A 3 -16.84 16.89 -8.01
C GLY A 3 -15.89 15.85 -7.38
N GLY A 4 -15.40 14.88 -8.15
CA GLY A 4 -14.53 13.82 -7.68
C GLY A 4 -15.23 12.72 -6.87
N ARG A 5 -16.55 12.70 -6.81
CA ARG A 5 -17.35 11.74 -6.05
C ARG A 5 -18.33 10.97 -6.93
N ILE A 6 -18.67 9.77 -6.49
CA ILE A 6 -19.74 8.95 -7.07
C ILE A 6 -21.07 9.56 -6.62
N THR A 7 -21.91 9.93 -7.58
CA THR A 7 -23.22 10.54 -7.30
C THR A 7 -24.36 9.52 -7.41
N HIS A 8 -24.22 8.55 -8.32
CA HIS A 8 -25.21 7.51 -8.56
C HIS A 8 -24.49 6.18 -8.85
N ALA A 9 -25.06 5.10 -8.39
CA ALA A 9 -24.66 3.74 -8.69
C ALA A 9 -25.94 2.87 -8.79
N GLY A 10 -26.06 2.06 -9.84
CA GLY A 10 -27.22 1.21 -10.07
C GLY A 10 -27.36 0.80 -11.53
N PRO A 11 -28.52 0.23 -11.92
CA PRO A 11 -28.81 -0.15 -13.30
C PRO A 11 -28.64 1.04 -14.26
N ALA A 12 -27.95 0.82 -15.38
CA ALA A 12 -27.63 1.90 -16.34
C ALA A 12 -28.88 2.65 -16.82
N SER A 13 -29.99 1.96 -17.05
CA SER A 13 -31.26 2.58 -17.47
C SER A 13 -31.81 3.57 -16.44
N GLU A 14 -31.67 3.26 -15.14
CA GLU A 14 -32.14 4.13 -14.05
C GLU A 14 -31.21 5.34 -13.87
N VAL A 15 -29.88 5.09 -13.87
CA VAL A 15 -28.88 6.14 -13.72
C VAL A 15 -28.95 7.13 -14.88
N LEU A 16 -29.02 6.64 -16.12
CA LEU A 16 -29.10 7.51 -17.32
C LEU A 16 -30.39 8.32 -17.36
N ALA A 17 -31.51 7.76 -16.92
CA ALA A 17 -32.79 8.50 -16.85
C ALA A 17 -32.77 9.65 -15.81
N ALA A 18 -31.90 9.57 -14.81
CA ALA A 18 -31.76 10.58 -13.78
C ALA A 18 -30.76 11.71 -14.14
N LEU A 19 -30.04 11.59 -15.26
CA LEU A 19 -28.99 12.51 -15.68
C LEU A 19 -29.42 13.35 -16.90
N PRO A 20 -28.85 14.57 -17.10
CA PRO A 20 -29.01 15.33 -18.33
C PRO A 20 -28.65 14.52 -19.57
N ALA A 21 -29.37 14.71 -20.66
CA ALA A 21 -29.21 13.93 -21.89
C ALA A 21 -27.84 14.08 -22.57
N ASP A 22 -27.14 15.17 -22.29
CA ASP A 22 -25.81 15.51 -22.79
C ASP A 22 -24.67 15.05 -21.86
N THR A 23 -25.00 14.31 -20.78
CA THR A 23 -23.99 13.79 -19.86
C THR A 23 -23.04 12.83 -20.59
N PRO A 24 -21.70 13.08 -20.57
CA PRO A 24 -20.73 12.19 -21.20
C PRO A 24 -20.79 10.77 -20.58
N VAL A 25 -20.83 9.76 -21.44
CA VAL A 25 -20.90 8.34 -21.04
C VAL A 25 -19.69 7.59 -21.59
N ALA A 26 -18.92 6.94 -20.70
CA ALA A 26 -17.95 5.94 -21.09
C ALA A 26 -18.55 4.54 -20.94
N SER A 27 -18.46 3.72 -22.00
CA SER A 27 -18.97 2.35 -22.00
C SER A 27 -17.82 1.36 -22.19
N TYR A 28 -17.73 0.38 -21.29
CA TYR A 28 -16.70 -0.65 -21.30
C TYR A 28 -17.19 -2.03 -21.75
N GLY A 29 -18.47 -2.13 -22.10
CA GLY A 29 -19.07 -3.39 -22.55
C GLY A 29 -19.38 -4.38 -21.42
N ARG A 30 -19.80 -5.60 -21.82
CA ARG A 30 -20.28 -6.63 -20.87
C ARG A 30 -19.15 -7.41 -20.20
N GLU A 31 -17.96 -7.41 -20.80
CA GLU A 31 -16.78 -8.12 -20.27
C GLU A 31 -15.97 -7.24 -19.29
N ALA A 32 -16.54 -6.10 -18.87
CA ALA A 32 -15.90 -5.21 -17.94
C ALA A 32 -16.52 -5.30 -16.53
N LEU A 33 -15.65 -5.23 -15.52
CA LEU A 33 -16.04 -5.12 -14.12
C LEU A 33 -15.47 -3.83 -13.54
N ILE A 34 -16.34 -2.98 -12.98
CA ILE A 34 -15.93 -1.78 -12.28
C ILE A 34 -15.82 -2.07 -10.79
N LEU A 35 -14.64 -1.85 -10.24
CA LEU A 35 -14.34 -1.99 -8.81
C LEU A 35 -13.88 -0.65 -8.24
N PRO A 36 -13.88 -0.48 -6.90
CA PRO A 36 -13.11 0.58 -6.27
C PRO A 36 -11.65 0.47 -6.70
N GLY A 37 -10.96 1.59 -6.88
CA GLY A 37 -9.53 1.60 -7.12
C GLY A 37 -8.79 0.81 -6.04
N PHE A 38 -7.79 0.05 -6.45
CA PHE A 38 -7.01 -0.76 -5.52
C PHE A 38 -6.23 0.11 -4.52
N ILE A 39 -6.04 -0.44 -3.33
CA ILE A 39 -5.36 0.19 -2.21
C ILE A 39 -4.17 -0.69 -1.81
N ASP A 40 -2.98 -0.11 -1.80
CA ASP A 40 -1.74 -0.75 -1.39
C ASP A 40 -1.35 -0.26 0.01
N CYS A 41 -1.37 -1.13 1.01
CA CYS A 41 -1.14 -0.75 2.40
C CYS A 41 0.33 -0.63 2.80
N HIS A 42 1.29 -0.97 1.92
CA HIS A 42 2.72 -0.88 2.22
C HIS A 42 3.55 -1.05 0.94
N THR A 43 4.33 -0.03 0.59
CA THR A 43 5.19 -0.09 -0.58
C THR A 43 6.32 0.94 -0.52
N HIS A 44 7.38 0.75 -1.33
CA HIS A 44 8.59 1.58 -1.35
C HIS A 44 8.85 2.16 -2.74
N TYR A 45 8.47 3.41 -3.01
CA TYR A 45 8.70 3.95 -4.34
C TYR A 45 10.20 4.03 -4.74
N PRO A 46 11.17 4.26 -3.82
CA PRO A 46 12.58 4.29 -4.20
C PRO A 46 13.10 2.94 -4.69
N GLN A 47 12.51 1.85 -4.23
CA GLN A 47 12.99 0.49 -4.48
C GLN A 47 12.51 -0.12 -5.79
N ILE A 48 11.64 0.57 -6.56
CA ILE A 48 11.29 0.10 -7.91
C ILE A 48 12.52 -0.02 -8.82
N ARG A 49 13.58 0.73 -8.53
CA ARG A 49 14.88 0.69 -9.25
C ARG A 49 15.63 -0.64 -9.10
N ILE A 50 15.24 -1.47 -8.14
CA ILE A 50 15.87 -2.75 -7.83
C ILE A 50 14.87 -3.92 -7.85
N MET A 51 13.67 -3.72 -8.41
CA MET A 51 12.72 -4.81 -8.56
C MET A 51 13.37 -6.01 -9.27
N GLY A 52 13.16 -7.22 -8.72
CA GLY A 52 13.78 -8.43 -9.24
C GLY A 52 15.22 -8.69 -8.77
N ALA A 53 15.83 -7.80 -7.98
CA ALA A 53 17.13 -8.04 -7.36
C ALA A 53 16.95 -9.01 -6.18
N GLY A 54 17.33 -10.26 -6.37
CA GLY A 54 17.15 -11.35 -5.40
C GLY A 54 18.47 -12.00 -4.95
N GLY A 55 18.34 -13.09 -4.22
CA GLY A 55 19.44 -13.99 -3.85
C GLY A 55 19.99 -13.82 -2.45
N ASP A 56 19.56 -12.82 -1.70
CA ASP A 56 20.02 -12.57 -0.33
C ASP A 56 18.85 -12.60 0.68
N PRO A 57 19.05 -13.06 1.93
CA PRO A 57 18.10 -12.84 3.02
C PRO A 57 17.92 -11.35 3.32
N LEU A 58 16.81 -10.96 3.97
CA LEU A 58 16.40 -9.57 4.22
C LEU A 58 17.55 -8.63 4.60
N LEU A 59 18.30 -8.91 5.65
CA LEU A 59 19.34 -7.99 6.15
C LEU A 59 20.49 -7.80 5.14
N GLY A 60 20.86 -8.85 4.42
CA GLY A 60 21.81 -8.79 3.31
C GLY A 60 21.26 -8.04 2.12
N TRP A 61 20.01 -8.28 1.77
CA TRP A 61 19.30 -7.62 0.67
C TRP A 61 19.16 -6.12 0.90
N LEU A 62 18.83 -5.71 2.13
CA LEU A 62 18.76 -4.28 2.49
C LEU A 62 20.09 -3.57 2.21
N SER A 63 21.21 -4.11 2.68
CA SER A 63 22.52 -3.47 2.52
C SER A 63 23.04 -3.51 1.08
N LYS A 64 22.76 -4.58 0.36
CA LYS A 64 23.28 -4.79 -0.99
C LYS A 64 22.46 -4.08 -2.07
N HIS A 65 21.16 -3.99 -1.91
CA HIS A 65 20.23 -3.49 -2.91
C HIS A 65 19.43 -2.26 -2.44
N ALA A 66 18.63 -2.37 -1.38
CA ALA A 66 17.67 -1.34 -0.98
C ALA A 66 18.35 0.00 -0.63
N PHE A 67 19.35 -0.03 0.25
CA PHE A 67 20.03 1.21 0.64
C PHE A 67 20.72 1.89 -0.55
N ARG A 68 21.27 1.13 -1.49
CA ARG A 68 21.88 1.71 -2.71
C ARG A 68 20.85 2.40 -3.60
N ALA A 69 19.65 1.84 -3.73
CA ALA A 69 18.58 2.51 -4.46
C ALA A 69 18.14 3.78 -3.77
N GLU A 70 17.99 3.76 -2.45
CA GLU A 70 17.57 4.92 -1.65
C GLU A 70 18.62 6.04 -1.66
N GLN A 71 19.93 5.72 -1.64
CA GLN A 71 21.02 6.69 -1.77
C GLN A 71 20.95 7.48 -3.08
N GLN A 72 20.53 6.86 -4.19
CA GLN A 72 20.39 7.54 -5.49
C GLN A 72 19.35 8.67 -5.46
N LEU A 73 18.36 8.59 -4.57
CA LEU A 73 17.33 9.60 -4.41
C LEU A 73 17.79 10.81 -3.56
N ALA A 74 19.06 10.89 -3.18
CA ALA A 74 19.67 12.12 -2.71
C ALA A 74 19.64 13.21 -3.80
N VAL A 75 19.55 12.83 -5.08
CA VAL A 75 19.38 13.73 -6.22
C VAL A 75 17.89 13.96 -6.47
N VAL A 76 17.45 15.22 -6.44
CA VAL A 76 16.01 15.60 -6.58
C VAL A 76 15.40 15.08 -7.87
N ASP A 77 16.14 15.21 -9.00
CA ASP A 77 15.65 14.78 -10.30
C ASP A 77 15.46 13.26 -10.37
N ALA A 78 16.37 12.48 -9.76
CA ALA A 78 16.25 11.03 -9.66
C ALA A 78 15.04 10.62 -8.77
N ALA A 79 14.80 11.36 -7.69
CA ALA A 79 13.63 11.16 -6.84
C ALA A 79 12.33 11.44 -7.61
N ARG A 80 12.28 12.54 -8.37
CA ARG A 80 11.11 12.92 -9.19
C ARG A 80 10.83 11.90 -10.30
N GLU A 81 11.87 11.53 -11.08
CA GLU A 81 11.75 10.52 -12.12
C GLU A 81 11.20 9.19 -11.56
N THR A 82 11.78 8.75 -10.44
CA THR A 82 11.35 7.50 -9.80
C THR A 82 9.90 7.59 -9.30
N ALA A 83 9.50 8.72 -8.71
CA ALA A 83 8.11 8.96 -8.28
C ALA A 83 7.14 8.93 -9.47
N GLN A 84 7.51 9.57 -10.60
CA GLN A 84 6.69 9.57 -11.82
C GLN A 84 6.51 8.16 -12.40
N VAL A 85 7.58 7.36 -12.44
CA VAL A 85 7.49 5.96 -12.90
C VAL A 85 6.60 5.16 -11.96
N PHE A 86 6.84 5.25 -10.64
CA PHE A 86 6.06 4.53 -9.63
C PHE A 86 4.56 4.85 -9.74
N LEU A 87 4.20 6.13 -9.77
CA LEU A 87 2.79 6.55 -9.79
C LEU A 87 2.09 6.16 -11.10
N ARG A 88 2.79 6.23 -12.25
CA ARG A 88 2.25 5.74 -13.52
C ARG A 88 1.99 4.23 -13.49
N GLU A 89 2.92 3.46 -12.96
CA GLU A 89 2.73 2.01 -12.84
C GLU A 89 1.63 1.66 -11.82
N CYS A 90 1.48 2.39 -10.71
CA CYS A 90 0.32 2.25 -9.83
C CYS A 90 -1.00 2.40 -10.61
N LEU A 91 -1.12 3.45 -11.41
CA LEU A 91 -2.32 3.71 -12.22
C LEU A 91 -2.55 2.65 -13.28
N ARG A 92 -1.48 2.18 -13.94
CA ARG A 92 -1.52 1.10 -14.92
C ARG A 92 -2.03 -0.21 -14.32
N HIS A 93 -1.80 -0.41 -13.02
CA HIS A 93 -2.25 -1.59 -12.28
C HIS A 93 -3.53 -1.34 -11.45
N GLY A 94 -4.19 -0.19 -11.61
CA GLY A 94 -5.46 0.13 -10.95
C GLY A 94 -5.36 0.60 -9.51
N THR A 95 -4.14 0.85 -9.00
CA THR A 95 -3.92 1.34 -7.62
C THR A 95 -4.06 2.86 -7.57
N THR A 96 -5.01 3.35 -6.77
CA THR A 96 -5.33 4.78 -6.62
C THR A 96 -4.95 5.33 -5.26
N THR A 97 -4.69 4.45 -4.29
CA THR A 97 -4.28 4.80 -2.92
C THR A 97 -3.14 3.89 -2.50
N ALA A 98 -2.09 4.45 -1.88
CA ALA A 98 -1.01 3.66 -1.32
C ALA A 98 -0.42 4.27 -0.05
N ALA A 99 0.11 3.42 0.86
CA ALA A 99 0.96 3.80 1.98
C ALA A 99 2.43 3.58 1.59
N VAL A 100 3.17 4.69 1.41
CA VAL A 100 4.43 4.72 0.68
C VAL A 100 5.59 5.19 1.55
N TYR A 101 6.65 4.41 1.57
CA TYR A 101 7.94 4.81 2.14
C TYR A 101 8.72 5.64 1.10
N CYS A 102 9.13 6.83 1.52
CA CYS A 102 10.08 7.65 0.76
C CYS A 102 11.52 7.28 1.17
N THR A 103 12.45 8.24 1.19
CA THR A 103 13.79 8.06 1.75
C THR A 103 14.00 8.98 2.96
N VAL A 104 15.20 8.97 3.54
CA VAL A 104 15.58 9.93 4.61
C VAL A 104 15.67 11.38 4.10
N HIS A 105 15.77 11.59 2.79
CA HIS A 105 15.87 12.92 2.20
C HIS A 105 14.49 13.59 2.14
N PRO A 106 14.26 14.76 2.75
CA PRO A 106 12.93 15.38 2.82
C PRO A 106 12.34 15.71 1.44
N HIS A 107 13.20 16.06 0.46
CA HIS A 107 12.75 16.31 -0.91
C HIS A 107 12.15 15.06 -1.57
N SER A 108 12.53 13.85 -1.17
CA SER A 108 11.94 12.62 -1.73
C SER A 108 10.44 12.51 -1.42
N ALA A 109 10.02 12.96 -0.23
CA ALA A 109 8.59 13.04 0.12
C ALA A 109 7.90 14.22 -0.58
N THR A 110 8.58 15.36 -0.69
CA THR A 110 8.05 16.55 -1.36
C THR A 110 7.71 16.27 -2.83
N VAL A 111 8.69 15.77 -3.60
CA VAL A 111 8.48 15.50 -5.02
C VAL A 111 7.46 14.37 -5.25
N PHE A 112 7.40 13.40 -4.34
CA PHE A 112 6.40 12.34 -4.39
C PHE A 112 4.97 12.90 -4.25
N PHE A 113 4.74 13.78 -3.26
CA PHE A 113 3.44 14.40 -3.07
C PHE A 113 3.07 15.37 -4.20
N GLU A 114 4.03 16.13 -4.75
CA GLU A 114 3.80 16.99 -5.92
C GLU A 114 3.28 16.19 -7.12
N GLU A 115 3.94 15.07 -7.44
CA GLU A 115 3.53 14.21 -8.55
C GLU A 115 2.19 13.50 -8.28
N ALA A 116 1.95 13.07 -7.04
CA ALA A 116 0.68 12.46 -6.64
C ALA A 116 -0.49 13.47 -6.71
N GLU A 117 -0.27 14.72 -6.27
CA GLU A 117 -1.26 15.81 -6.35
C GLU A 117 -1.64 16.12 -7.81
N ARG A 118 -0.65 16.19 -8.72
CA ARG A 118 -0.88 16.39 -10.15
C ARG A 118 -1.78 15.33 -10.78
N LEU A 119 -1.63 14.08 -10.33
CA LEU A 119 -2.45 12.95 -10.79
C LEU A 119 -3.78 12.82 -10.03
N GLY A 120 -3.96 13.57 -8.94
CA GLY A 120 -5.16 13.50 -8.10
C GLY A 120 -5.26 12.24 -7.26
N LEU A 121 -4.11 11.62 -6.94
CA LEU A 121 -4.04 10.37 -6.17
C LEU A 121 -4.14 10.62 -4.67
N ARG A 122 -4.70 9.64 -3.94
CA ARG A 122 -4.70 9.64 -2.48
C ARG A 122 -3.51 8.85 -1.98
N MET A 123 -2.48 9.55 -1.51
CA MET A 123 -1.27 8.90 -1.03
C MET A 123 -1.02 9.21 0.45
N ILE A 124 -0.67 8.17 1.20
CA ILE A 124 -0.12 8.25 2.54
C ILE A 124 1.37 8.07 2.38
N ALA A 125 2.19 9.06 2.74
CA ALA A 125 3.63 8.93 2.57
C ALA A 125 4.38 9.71 3.65
N GLY A 126 5.66 9.40 3.84
CA GLY A 126 6.49 10.10 4.79
C GLY A 126 7.98 9.89 4.54
N LYS A 127 8.75 10.89 4.97
CA LYS A 127 10.20 10.78 5.07
C LYS A 127 10.57 9.65 6.04
N VAL A 128 11.44 8.75 5.61
CA VAL A 128 11.96 7.65 6.44
C VAL A 128 12.88 8.21 7.53
N LEU A 129 12.75 7.65 8.74
CA LEU A 129 13.62 7.93 9.89
C LEU A 129 14.55 6.74 10.13
N MET A 130 15.84 6.98 10.08
CA MET A 130 16.91 6.05 10.43
C MET A 130 18.06 6.83 11.07
N ASP A 131 18.65 6.32 12.15
CA ASP A 131 19.82 6.92 12.80
C ASP A 131 20.89 5.88 13.21
N ARG A 132 20.68 4.60 12.84
CA ARG A 132 21.65 3.51 13.01
C ARG A 132 21.42 2.39 11.99
N GLN A 133 22.33 1.42 11.92
CA GLN A 133 22.24 0.21 11.09
C GLN A 133 21.93 0.49 9.60
N ALA A 134 22.36 1.65 9.10
CA ALA A 134 22.24 2.06 7.71
C ALA A 134 23.51 2.83 7.30
N PRO A 135 23.78 3.00 5.99
CA PRO A 135 24.85 3.89 5.52
C PRO A 135 24.75 5.30 6.12
N ALA A 136 25.88 5.94 6.36
CA ALA A 136 25.92 7.23 7.06
C ALA A 136 25.12 8.34 6.35
N ASP A 137 25.06 8.31 5.03
CA ASP A 137 24.29 9.22 4.17
C ASP A 137 22.79 8.92 4.13
N LEU A 138 22.36 7.78 4.68
CA LEU A 138 20.98 7.43 4.96
C LEU A 138 20.61 7.50 6.45
N CYS A 139 21.47 8.09 7.29
CA CYS A 139 21.18 8.31 8.70
C CYS A 139 20.94 9.80 8.97
N ASP A 140 19.88 10.06 9.74
CA ASP A 140 19.62 11.38 10.31
C ASP A 140 20.25 11.50 11.71
N THR A 141 20.38 12.73 12.22
CA THR A 141 20.32 12.90 13.66
C THR A 141 18.85 12.83 14.11
N THR A 142 18.61 12.35 15.32
CA THR A 142 17.26 12.24 15.90
C THR A 142 16.47 13.55 15.77
N GLN A 143 17.10 14.69 16.11
CA GLN A 143 16.48 16.02 16.04
C GLN A 143 16.18 16.43 14.60
N ARG A 144 17.12 16.20 13.67
CA ARG A 144 16.89 16.52 12.25
C ARG A 144 15.73 15.73 11.67
N GLY A 145 15.65 14.44 11.97
CA GLY A 145 14.52 13.60 11.52
C GLY A 145 13.17 14.12 12.01
N TYR A 146 13.09 14.56 13.27
CA TYR A 146 11.90 15.20 13.84
C TYR A 146 11.55 16.50 13.15
N ASP A 147 12.50 17.45 13.04
CA ASP A 147 12.25 18.79 12.51
C ASP A 147 11.83 18.75 11.03
N GLU A 148 12.50 17.96 10.21
CA GLU A 148 12.18 17.77 8.80
C GLU A 148 10.80 17.10 8.61
N SER A 149 10.48 16.08 9.41
CA SER A 149 9.17 15.43 9.37
C SER A 149 8.05 16.38 9.80
N LYS A 150 8.26 17.19 10.83
CA LYS A 150 7.31 18.21 11.28
C LYS A 150 7.05 19.27 10.20
N ALA A 151 8.08 19.71 9.50
CA ALA A 151 7.95 20.63 8.37
C ALA A 151 7.16 20.00 7.21
N LEU A 152 7.39 18.72 6.89
CA LEU A 152 6.66 18.00 5.86
C LEU A 152 5.20 17.75 6.24
N ILE A 153 4.89 17.48 7.51
CA ILE A 153 3.51 17.39 8.01
C ILE A 153 2.78 18.71 7.76
N ALA A 154 3.39 19.83 8.15
CA ALA A 154 2.80 21.16 7.96
C ALA A 154 2.58 21.51 6.49
N ALA A 155 3.45 21.04 5.59
CA ALA A 155 3.36 21.33 4.16
C ALA A 155 2.33 20.45 3.43
N TRP A 156 2.19 19.18 3.84
CA TRP A 156 1.51 18.18 3.02
C TRP A 156 0.31 17.51 3.67
N HIS A 157 0.27 17.32 5.02
CA HIS A 157 -0.83 16.59 5.63
C HIS A 157 -2.16 17.33 5.49
N GLY A 158 -3.13 16.70 4.82
CA GLY A 158 -4.45 17.29 4.54
C GLY A 158 -4.48 18.25 3.34
N ARG A 159 -3.37 18.47 2.65
CA ARG A 159 -3.34 19.24 1.40
C ARG A 159 -3.91 18.37 0.26
N GLY A 160 -5.01 18.80 -0.33
CA GLY A 160 -5.71 18.00 -1.33
C GLY A 160 -6.03 16.60 -0.79
N ARG A 161 -5.43 15.58 -1.37
CA ARG A 161 -5.62 14.17 -0.97
C ARG A 161 -4.37 13.56 -0.30
N ALA A 162 -3.33 14.37 -0.04
CA ALA A 162 -2.10 13.94 0.61
C ALA A 162 -2.29 13.71 2.11
N LEU A 163 -1.73 12.62 2.62
CA LEU A 163 -1.75 12.24 4.03
C LEU A 163 -0.33 11.88 4.46
N TYR A 164 0.14 12.47 5.54
CA TYR A 164 1.51 12.21 6.01
C TYR A 164 1.55 11.04 6.99
N ALA A 165 2.60 10.21 6.88
CA ALA A 165 2.93 9.16 7.84
C ALA A 165 4.28 9.45 8.50
N VAL A 166 4.33 9.47 9.83
CA VAL A 166 5.58 9.37 10.58
C VAL A 166 6.17 8.00 10.31
N THR A 167 7.41 7.93 9.81
CA THR A 167 7.92 6.70 9.19
C THR A 167 9.27 6.26 9.79
N PRO A 168 9.34 5.82 11.06
CA PRO A 168 10.51 5.04 11.50
C PRO A 168 10.56 3.75 10.66
N ARG A 169 11.68 3.56 9.92
CA ARG A 169 11.73 2.43 8.96
C ARG A 169 11.45 1.11 9.64
N TRP A 170 12.19 0.80 10.69
CA TRP A 170 12.01 -0.35 11.57
C TRP A 170 12.82 -0.16 12.86
N ALA A 171 12.52 -0.90 13.91
CA ALA A 171 13.17 -0.71 15.20
C ALA A 171 14.70 -0.95 15.17
N GLY A 172 15.18 -1.78 14.24
CA GLY A 172 16.62 -2.02 14.07
C GLY A 172 17.39 -0.81 13.58
N SER A 173 16.79 0.05 12.76
CA SER A 173 17.41 1.24 12.20
C SER A 173 17.16 2.53 13.01
N SER A 174 16.48 2.42 14.13
CA SER A 174 16.16 3.56 15.00
C SER A 174 16.67 3.35 16.42
N THR A 175 17.35 4.35 16.98
CA THR A 175 17.70 4.36 18.41
C THR A 175 16.46 4.59 19.27
N PRO A 176 16.48 4.26 20.59
CA PRO A 176 15.39 4.61 21.50
C PRO A 176 15.02 6.10 21.44
N ALA A 177 16.01 7.00 21.35
CA ALA A 177 15.78 8.44 21.24
C ALA A 177 15.02 8.81 19.97
N GLN A 178 15.35 8.20 18.81
CA GLN A 178 14.62 8.45 17.57
C GLN A 178 13.19 7.94 17.64
N LEU A 179 12.95 6.75 18.21
CA LEU A 179 11.60 6.21 18.39
C LEU A 179 10.76 7.07 19.35
N GLU A 180 11.37 7.59 20.44
CA GLU A 180 10.71 8.51 21.36
C GLU A 180 10.26 9.80 20.68
N LEU A 181 11.15 10.45 19.88
CA LEU A 181 10.80 11.65 19.14
C LEU A 181 9.77 11.37 18.02
N ALA A 182 9.83 10.21 17.36
CA ALA A 182 8.82 9.81 16.40
C ALA A 182 7.43 9.65 17.06
N GLY A 183 7.37 9.04 18.24
CA GLY A 183 6.13 8.93 19.04
C GLY A 183 5.62 10.29 19.53
N ALA A 184 6.50 11.19 19.94
CA ALA A 184 6.15 12.57 20.30
C ALA A 184 5.53 13.30 19.10
N LEU A 185 6.20 13.24 17.93
CA LEU A 185 5.75 13.87 16.69
C LEU A 185 4.36 13.35 16.28
N TRP A 186 4.14 12.04 16.36
CA TRP A 186 2.84 11.46 16.00
C TRP A 186 1.72 11.91 16.93
N ARG A 187 1.98 12.01 18.25
CA ARG A 187 1.02 12.56 19.22
C ARG A 187 0.74 14.05 19.03
N GLU A 188 1.74 14.84 18.63
CA GLU A 188 1.60 16.28 18.37
C GLU A 188 0.74 16.58 17.13
N HIS A 189 0.63 15.63 16.20
CA HIS A 189 -0.09 15.82 14.93
C HIS A 189 -1.22 14.79 14.76
N PRO A 190 -2.35 14.95 15.50
CA PRO A 190 -3.50 14.06 15.38
C PRO A 190 -4.02 13.99 13.95
N GLY A 191 -4.36 12.78 13.49
CA GLY A 191 -4.85 12.54 12.14
C GLY A 191 -3.77 12.10 11.15
N THR A 192 -2.49 12.30 11.46
CA THR A 192 -1.39 11.70 10.69
C THR A 192 -1.34 10.19 10.90
N TYR A 193 -0.60 9.51 10.04
CA TYR A 193 -0.36 8.07 10.13
C TYR A 193 0.99 7.79 10.76
N LEU A 194 1.15 6.57 11.21
CA LEU A 194 2.43 5.93 11.47
C LEU A 194 2.60 4.76 10.52
N GLN A 195 3.80 4.54 9.99
CA GLN A 195 4.13 3.30 9.27
C GLN A 195 5.53 2.81 9.64
N THR A 196 5.67 1.49 9.76
CA THR A 196 6.93 0.83 10.09
C THR A 196 6.90 -0.64 9.71
N HIS A 197 8.06 -1.32 9.67
CA HIS A 197 8.15 -2.77 9.49
C HIS A 197 8.11 -3.48 10.85
N LEU A 198 7.49 -4.64 10.90
CA LEU A 198 7.28 -5.38 12.14
C LEU A 198 7.41 -6.89 11.93
N ALA A 199 8.36 -7.52 12.61
CA ALA A 199 8.46 -8.97 12.74
C ALA A 199 8.37 -9.71 11.39
N GLU A 200 9.15 -9.26 10.40
CA GLU A 200 9.17 -9.82 9.05
C GLU A 200 9.94 -11.13 9.00
N THR A 201 11.17 -11.17 9.57
CA THR A 201 11.99 -12.38 9.61
C THR A 201 12.41 -12.73 11.04
N ARG A 202 12.77 -14.00 11.27
CA ARG A 202 13.30 -14.43 12.59
C ARG A 202 14.62 -13.75 12.92
N ASP A 203 15.47 -13.54 11.93
CA ASP A 203 16.77 -12.89 12.11
C ASP A 203 16.59 -11.41 12.47
N GLU A 204 15.63 -10.73 11.85
CA GLU A 204 15.23 -9.37 12.22
C GLU A 204 14.74 -9.32 13.68
N VAL A 205 13.83 -10.21 14.07
CA VAL A 205 13.31 -10.27 15.45
C VAL A 205 14.46 -10.51 16.43
N ALA A 206 15.38 -11.42 16.14
CA ALA A 206 16.55 -11.70 16.99
C ALA A 206 17.46 -10.48 17.13
N LEU A 207 17.79 -9.82 16.00
CA LEU A 207 18.60 -8.60 16.00
C LEU A 207 17.94 -7.49 16.81
N VAL A 208 16.68 -7.20 16.55
CA VAL A 208 15.94 -6.14 17.24
C VAL A 208 15.83 -6.41 18.73
N THR A 209 15.53 -7.66 19.14
CA THR A 209 15.50 -8.05 20.55
C THR A 209 16.86 -7.83 21.23
N SER A 210 17.97 -8.09 20.53
CA SER A 210 19.32 -7.83 21.07
C SER A 210 19.64 -6.34 21.24
N LEU A 211 19.04 -5.48 20.42
CA LEU A 211 19.21 -4.02 20.47
C LEU A 211 18.35 -3.35 21.56
N PHE A 212 17.29 -4.03 22.04
CA PHE A 212 16.36 -3.55 23.05
C PHE A 212 16.14 -4.62 24.16
N PRO A 213 17.19 -5.03 24.89
CA PRO A 213 17.12 -6.16 25.81
C PRO A 213 16.17 -5.96 26.98
N GLU A 214 15.76 -4.70 27.26
CA GLU A 214 14.81 -4.37 28.32
C GLU A 214 13.35 -4.47 27.87
N ARG A 215 13.07 -4.76 26.59
CA ARG A 215 11.71 -4.88 26.05
C ARG A 215 11.24 -6.32 26.03
N ARG A 216 9.93 -6.52 26.14
CA ARG A 216 9.28 -7.85 26.22
C ARG A 216 9.19 -8.56 24.86
N GLY A 217 9.36 -7.83 23.77
CA GLY A 217 9.25 -8.32 22.39
C GLY A 217 9.29 -7.18 21.39
N ILE A 218 9.20 -7.51 20.10
CA ILE A 218 9.38 -6.52 19.03
C ILE A 218 8.22 -5.49 19.00
N LEU A 219 6.98 -5.90 19.26
CA LEU A 219 5.84 -5.00 19.32
C LEU A 219 5.91 -4.08 20.55
N ASP A 220 6.40 -4.57 21.69
CA ASP A 220 6.56 -3.80 22.93
C ASP A 220 7.50 -2.60 22.75
N ILE A 221 8.44 -2.66 21.81
CA ILE A 221 9.30 -1.54 21.46
C ILE A 221 8.48 -0.37 20.92
N TYR A 222 7.62 -0.63 19.96
CA TYR A 222 6.75 0.41 19.37
C TYR A 222 5.71 0.91 20.36
N ASP A 223 5.08 0.02 21.12
CA ASP A 223 4.08 0.36 22.14
C ASP A 223 4.68 1.26 23.23
N HIS A 224 5.88 0.92 23.72
CA HIS A 224 6.60 1.70 24.73
C HIS A 224 6.89 3.14 24.28
N HIS A 225 7.24 3.34 23.02
CA HIS A 225 7.56 4.66 22.47
C HIS A 225 6.32 5.41 21.95
N GLY A 226 5.10 4.87 22.17
CA GLY A 226 3.86 5.50 21.74
C GLY A 226 3.63 5.47 20.23
N LEU A 227 4.15 4.43 19.57
CA LEU A 227 4.07 4.20 18.12
C LEU A 227 3.06 3.09 17.77
N LEU A 228 2.12 2.79 18.67
CA LEU A 228 1.07 1.80 18.47
C LEU A 228 -0.30 2.40 18.75
N GLY A 229 -1.20 2.35 17.78
CA GLY A 229 -2.54 2.90 17.90
C GLY A 229 -3.31 2.89 16.59
N PRO A 230 -4.52 3.45 16.55
CA PRO A 230 -5.27 3.66 15.32
C PRO A 230 -4.43 4.46 14.31
N ARG A 231 -4.52 4.15 13.01
CA ARG A 231 -3.70 4.71 11.93
C ARG A 231 -2.21 4.34 11.97
N ALA A 232 -1.79 3.38 12.83
CA ALA A 232 -0.50 2.72 12.69
C ALA A 232 -0.63 1.57 11.69
N ILE A 233 0.22 1.57 10.66
CA ILE A 233 0.27 0.57 9.59
C ILE A 233 1.60 -0.16 9.74
N LEU A 234 1.55 -1.44 10.12
CA LEU A 234 2.72 -2.24 10.42
C LEU A 234 2.92 -3.29 9.32
N GLY A 235 4.01 -3.19 8.58
CA GLY A 235 4.36 -4.12 7.51
C GLY A 235 4.64 -5.53 8.04
N HIS A 236 4.22 -6.56 7.32
CA HIS A 236 4.46 -7.99 7.52
C HIS A 236 3.78 -8.62 8.74
N GLY A 237 4.31 -8.48 9.94
CA GLY A 237 3.73 -9.07 11.16
C GLY A 237 3.72 -10.61 11.19
N ILE A 238 4.71 -11.27 10.54
CA ILE A 238 4.73 -12.72 10.35
C ILE A 238 5.03 -13.46 11.65
N TRP A 239 6.02 -12.97 12.41
CA TRP A 239 6.58 -13.65 13.58
C TRP A 239 6.10 -13.05 14.91
N LEU A 240 4.83 -12.60 14.96
CA LEU A 240 4.21 -12.13 16.19
C LEU A 240 3.79 -13.29 17.10
N THR A 241 4.04 -13.13 18.39
CA THR A 241 3.47 -13.99 19.43
C THR A 241 1.95 -13.74 19.58
N ASP A 242 1.24 -14.64 20.29
CA ASP A 242 -0.19 -14.47 20.58
C ASP A 242 -0.47 -13.21 21.39
N ALA A 243 0.40 -12.92 22.37
CA ALA A 243 0.29 -11.74 23.20
C ALA A 243 0.47 -10.43 22.40
N GLU A 244 1.44 -10.40 21.50
CA GLU A 244 1.67 -9.26 20.61
C GLU A 244 0.51 -9.07 19.62
N GLY A 245 0.01 -10.13 19.01
CA GLY A 245 -1.17 -10.07 18.15
C GLY A 245 -2.40 -9.52 18.88
N LYS A 246 -2.64 -9.96 20.12
CA LYS A 246 -3.70 -9.43 20.96
C LYS A 246 -3.50 -7.93 21.26
N ARG A 247 -2.30 -7.52 21.66
CA ARG A 247 -1.98 -6.12 21.98
C ARG A 247 -2.14 -5.20 20.76
N LEU A 248 -1.74 -5.68 19.57
CA LEU A 248 -1.89 -4.96 18.31
C LEU A 248 -3.37 -4.66 18.02
N ARG A 249 -4.25 -5.65 18.18
CA ARG A 249 -5.70 -5.49 18.02
C ARG A 249 -6.30 -4.51 19.03
N GLU A 250 -5.93 -4.65 20.30
CA GLU A 250 -6.38 -3.74 21.37
C GLU A 250 -5.98 -2.29 21.07
N ALA A 251 -4.86 -2.08 20.43
CA ALA A 251 -4.39 -0.77 20.00
C ALA A 251 -5.14 -0.22 18.77
N GLY A 252 -5.85 -1.06 18.01
CA GLY A 252 -6.51 -0.67 16.78
C GLY A 252 -5.55 -0.45 15.61
N ALA A 253 -4.33 -0.97 15.68
CA ALA A 253 -3.35 -0.89 14.61
C ALA A 253 -3.65 -1.88 13.47
N ALA A 254 -3.17 -1.60 12.27
CA ALA A 254 -3.35 -2.42 11.09
C ALA A 254 -2.07 -3.17 10.69
N LEU A 255 -2.24 -4.35 10.08
CA LEU A 255 -1.17 -5.10 9.43
C LEU A 255 -1.27 -4.96 7.91
N ALA A 256 -0.14 -4.75 7.26
CA ALA A 256 0.00 -4.83 5.82
C ALA A 256 0.55 -6.21 5.44
N HIS A 257 -0.28 -7.02 4.77
CA HIS A 257 0.11 -8.34 4.29
C HIS A 257 0.82 -8.24 2.95
N CYS A 258 2.11 -8.56 2.92
CA CYS A 258 3.04 -8.43 1.79
C CYS A 258 3.43 -9.81 1.19
N PRO A 259 2.49 -10.57 0.60
CA PRO A 259 2.75 -11.97 0.27
C PRO A 259 3.87 -12.18 -0.76
N THR A 260 3.96 -11.32 -1.78
CA THR A 260 5.00 -11.43 -2.83
C THR A 260 6.39 -11.23 -2.27
N SER A 261 6.59 -10.20 -1.44
CA SER A 261 7.84 -9.91 -0.77
C SER A 261 8.23 -11.00 0.24
N ASN A 262 7.27 -11.41 1.09
CA ASN A 262 7.51 -12.45 2.10
C ASN A 262 7.99 -13.77 1.48
N LEU A 263 7.44 -14.13 0.32
CA LEU A 263 7.84 -15.32 -0.43
C LEU A 263 9.21 -15.12 -1.12
N PHE A 264 9.42 -13.95 -1.73
CA PHE A 264 10.64 -13.65 -2.49
C PHE A 264 11.89 -13.62 -1.61
N LEU A 265 11.78 -13.02 -0.41
CA LEU A 265 12.89 -12.99 0.56
C LEU A 265 12.94 -14.20 1.49
N GLY A 266 11.94 -15.10 1.42
CA GLY A 266 11.84 -16.23 2.33
C GLY A 266 11.55 -15.83 3.78
N SER A 267 10.89 -14.68 4.00
CA SER A 267 10.58 -14.11 5.31
C SER A 267 9.67 -15.02 6.16
N GLY A 268 8.73 -15.70 5.50
CA GLY A 268 7.79 -16.62 6.12
C GLY A 268 6.37 -16.52 5.57
N LEU A 269 5.45 -17.27 6.16
CA LEU A 269 4.05 -17.34 5.74
C LEU A 269 3.17 -16.64 6.76
N PHE A 270 2.59 -15.49 6.36
CA PHE A 270 1.66 -14.72 7.18
C PHE A 270 0.40 -15.54 7.50
N ASP A 271 -0.07 -15.49 8.74
CA ASP A 271 -1.27 -16.19 9.19
C ASP A 271 -2.52 -15.31 9.06
N LEU A 272 -3.03 -15.20 7.82
CA LEU A 272 -4.20 -14.39 7.53
C LEU A 272 -5.44 -14.89 8.29
N ALA A 273 -5.64 -16.21 8.38
CA ALA A 273 -6.80 -16.79 9.07
C ALA A 273 -6.82 -16.40 10.55
N ARG A 274 -5.66 -16.47 11.22
CA ARG A 274 -5.51 -16.02 12.61
C ARG A 274 -5.76 -14.52 12.74
N ALA A 275 -5.17 -13.70 11.86
CA ALA A 275 -5.28 -12.25 11.92
C ALA A 275 -6.73 -11.76 11.69
N THR A 276 -7.53 -12.48 10.90
CA THR A 276 -8.90 -12.09 10.53
C THR A 276 -9.99 -12.91 11.22
N ALA A 277 -9.66 -13.71 12.23
CA ALA A 277 -10.63 -14.54 12.96
C ALA A 277 -11.79 -13.70 13.52
N ALA A 278 -13.03 -14.19 13.36
CA ALA A 278 -14.26 -13.43 13.60
C ALA A 278 -14.36 -12.77 14.98
N ASN A 279 -13.85 -13.44 16.03
CA ASN A 279 -13.93 -12.97 17.42
C ASN A 279 -12.71 -12.13 17.85
N ASP A 280 -11.72 -11.93 16.95
CA ASP A 280 -10.41 -11.37 17.33
C ASP A 280 -9.73 -10.70 16.14
N ARG A 281 -10.52 -9.94 15.35
CA ARG A 281 -10.13 -9.44 14.04
C ARG A 281 -9.14 -8.28 14.13
N THR A 282 -7.98 -8.47 13.51
CA THR A 282 -7.04 -7.36 13.19
C THR A 282 -7.47 -6.73 11.85
N HIS A 283 -7.28 -5.43 11.73
CA HIS A 283 -7.36 -4.78 10.42
C HIS A 283 -6.17 -5.22 9.56
N VAL A 284 -6.45 -5.83 8.41
CA VAL A 284 -5.43 -6.29 7.47
C VAL A 284 -5.74 -5.72 6.09
N GLY A 285 -4.74 -5.11 5.46
CA GLY A 285 -4.78 -4.73 4.04
C GLY A 285 -3.72 -5.48 3.24
N ALA A 286 -4.00 -5.73 1.95
CA ALA A 286 -2.99 -6.27 1.03
C ALA A 286 -1.95 -5.21 0.69
N ALA A 287 -0.73 -5.64 0.41
CA ALA A 287 0.39 -4.77 0.13
C ALA A 287 1.36 -5.41 -0.88
N THR A 288 1.89 -4.59 -1.77
CA THR A 288 2.86 -5.04 -2.78
C THR A 288 4.27 -5.13 -2.21
N ASP A 289 4.64 -4.20 -1.33
CA ASP A 289 6.00 -4.05 -0.81
C ASP A 289 7.06 -4.03 -1.93
N LEU A 290 6.84 -3.15 -2.92
CA LEU A 290 7.69 -3.06 -4.11
C LEU A 290 9.14 -2.81 -3.79
N GLY A 291 9.98 -3.53 -4.50
CA GLY A 291 11.42 -3.68 -4.32
C GLY A 291 11.72 -5.13 -3.99
N ALA A 292 11.34 -5.61 -2.82
CA ALA A 292 11.28 -7.02 -2.47
C ALA A 292 10.00 -7.68 -3.05
N GLY A 293 8.88 -6.98 -3.04
CA GLY A 293 7.70 -7.37 -3.79
C GLY A 293 7.93 -7.31 -5.30
N THR A 294 7.43 -8.31 -6.01
CA THR A 294 7.81 -8.61 -7.39
C THR A 294 6.83 -8.08 -8.44
N SER A 295 5.76 -7.42 -8.02
CA SER A 295 4.72 -6.93 -8.94
C SER A 295 3.96 -5.72 -8.40
N PHE A 296 3.63 -4.77 -9.27
CA PHE A 296 2.66 -3.70 -9.01
C PHE A 296 1.21 -4.21 -8.99
N SER A 297 0.94 -5.38 -9.54
CA SER A 297 -0.41 -5.90 -9.70
C SER A 297 -1.00 -6.40 -8.38
N MET A 298 -2.08 -5.73 -7.92
CA MET A 298 -2.86 -6.24 -6.80
C MET A 298 -3.49 -7.58 -7.10
N LEU A 299 -3.86 -7.88 -8.35
CA LEU A 299 -4.39 -9.19 -8.73
C LEU A 299 -3.37 -10.28 -8.45
N GLN A 300 -2.12 -10.10 -8.89
CA GLN A 300 -1.03 -11.04 -8.62
C GLN A 300 -0.71 -11.13 -7.12
N THR A 301 -0.65 -9.99 -6.42
CA THR A 301 -0.46 -9.94 -4.96
C THR A 301 -1.51 -10.77 -4.22
N LEU A 302 -2.78 -10.64 -4.60
CA LEU A 302 -3.88 -11.41 -4.01
C LEU A 302 -3.82 -12.90 -4.41
N GLY A 303 -3.34 -13.22 -5.60
CA GLY A 303 -3.05 -14.58 -6.02
C GLY A 303 -1.98 -15.24 -5.15
N GLU A 304 -0.93 -14.51 -4.78
CA GLU A 304 0.10 -14.99 -3.83
C GLU A 304 -0.47 -15.09 -2.40
N ALA A 305 -1.31 -14.14 -1.96
CA ALA A 305 -2.00 -14.24 -0.67
C ALA A 305 -2.85 -15.52 -0.57
N TYR A 306 -3.54 -15.90 -1.65
CA TYR A 306 -4.25 -17.18 -1.72
C TYR A 306 -3.31 -18.38 -1.54
N LYS A 307 -2.18 -18.40 -2.26
CA LYS A 307 -1.21 -19.49 -2.16
C LYS A 307 -0.62 -19.59 -0.74
N VAL A 308 -0.30 -18.47 -0.11
CA VAL A 308 0.16 -18.41 1.29
C VAL A 308 -0.91 -18.98 2.23
N ALA A 309 -2.18 -18.59 2.08
CA ALA A 309 -3.27 -19.15 2.87
C ALA A 309 -3.40 -20.67 2.70
N ARG A 310 -3.25 -21.18 1.47
CA ARG A 310 -3.25 -22.64 1.19
C ARG A 310 -2.08 -23.38 1.81
N LEU A 311 -0.87 -22.81 1.77
CA LEU A 311 0.32 -23.39 2.40
C LEU A 311 0.18 -23.45 3.93
N ARG A 312 -0.61 -22.56 4.52
CA ARG A 312 -0.95 -22.59 5.96
C ARG A 312 -2.15 -23.49 6.29
N GLY A 313 -2.71 -24.22 5.31
CA GLY A 313 -3.84 -25.12 5.50
C GLY A 313 -5.21 -24.45 5.51
N GLY A 314 -5.26 -23.15 5.25
CA GLY A 314 -6.49 -22.35 5.16
C GLY A 314 -7.02 -22.21 3.73
N THR A 315 -7.93 -21.26 3.54
CA THR A 315 -8.46 -20.84 2.25
C THR A 315 -8.65 -19.33 2.23
N LEU A 316 -8.76 -18.74 1.05
CA LEU A 316 -9.08 -17.35 0.82
C LEU A 316 -9.99 -17.28 -0.41
N ARG A 317 -11.24 -16.86 -0.24
CA ARG A 317 -12.18 -16.68 -1.35
C ARG A 317 -11.76 -15.48 -2.20
N SER A 318 -12.13 -15.48 -3.48
CA SER A 318 -11.79 -14.37 -4.37
C SER A 318 -12.38 -13.03 -3.91
N THR A 319 -13.59 -13.04 -3.37
CA THR A 319 -14.23 -11.85 -2.80
C THR A 319 -13.54 -11.36 -1.51
N GLU A 320 -13.08 -12.27 -0.66
CA GLU A 320 -12.28 -11.93 0.54
C GLU A 320 -10.91 -11.37 0.16
N ALA A 321 -10.27 -11.94 -0.88
CA ALA A 321 -9.03 -11.43 -1.41
C ALA A 321 -9.19 -9.99 -1.94
N LEU A 322 -10.19 -9.73 -2.80
CA LEU A 322 -10.47 -8.38 -3.29
C LEU A 322 -10.83 -7.39 -2.16
N TYR A 323 -11.50 -7.85 -1.12
CA TYR A 323 -11.77 -7.05 0.07
C TYR A 323 -10.47 -6.54 0.72
N LEU A 324 -9.41 -7.35 0.77
CA LEU A 324 -8.11 -6.95 1.32
C LEU A 324 -7.41 -5.84 0.51
N ALA A 325 -7.75 -5.65 -0.76
CA ALA A 325 -7.19 -4.61 -1.63
C ALA A 325 -8.17 -3.45 -1.91
N THR A 326 -9.36 -3.45 -1.29
CA THR A 326 -10.39 -2.45 -1.49
C THR A 326 -10.99 -2.00 -0.14
N ARG A 327 -12.19 -2.43 0.21
CA ARG A 327 -12.91 -2.01 1.43
C ARG A 327 -12.17 -2.36 2.71
N GLY A 328 -11.55 -3.54 2.78
CA GLY A 328 -10.76 -3.99 3.92
C GLY A 328 -9.49 -3.17 4.11
N ALA A 329 -8.79 -2.87 3.02
CA ALA A 329 -7.64 -1.98 3.04
C ALA A 329 -8.04 -0.54 3.44
N ALA A 330 -9.17 -0.03 2.91
CA ALA A 330 -9.69 1.27 3.31
C ALA A 330 -9.98 1.32 4.82
N ALA A 331 -10.59 0.27 5.39
CA ALA A 331 -10.83 0.17 6.83
C ALA A 331 -9.51 0.10 7.63
N ALA A 332 -8.51 -0.65 7.13
CA ALA A 332 -7.17 -0.71 7.74
C ALA A 332 -6.48 0.66 7.77
N LEU A 333 -6.75 1.49 6.77
CA LEU A 333 -6.24 2.86 6.67
C LEU A 333 -7.16 3.92 7.30
N HIS A 334 -8.27 3.55 7.95
CA HIS A 334 -9.28 4.48 8.46
C HIS A 334 -9.76 5.48 7.40
N LEU A 335 -10.00 5.00 6.18
CA LEU A 335 -10.49 5.75 5.02
C LEU A 335 -11.77 5.13 4.42
N ASP A 336 -12.39 4.19 5.12
CA ASP A 336 -13.57 3.45 4.65
C ASP A 336 -14.87 4.26 4.65
N ASP A 337 -14.82 5.51 5.12
CA ASP A 337 -15.84 6.53 4.91
C ASP A 337 -15.69 7.30 3.58
N ARG A 338 -14.60 7.08 2.83
CA ARG A 338 -14.22 7.87 1.65
C ARG A 338 -13.94 7.04 0.41
N ILE A 339 -13.21 5.93 0.56
CA ILE A 339 -12.73 5.07 -0.55
C ILE A 339 -13.03 3.60 -0.26
N GLY A 340 -12.77 2.74 -1.26
CA GLY A 340 -12.95 1.29 -1.13
C GLY A 340 -14.37 0.80 -1.40
N SER A 341 -15.27 1.68 -1.90
CA SER A 341 -16.62 1.33 -2.33
C SER A 341 -16.99 2.08 -3.63
N VAL A 342 -17.97 1.56 -4.37
CA VAL A 342 -18.58 2.21 -5.53
C VAL A 342 -19.92 2.87 -5.19
N GLU A 343 -20.22 3.07 -3.92
CA GLU A 343 -21.47 3.66 -3.44
C GLU A 343 -21.48 5.19 -3.62
N PRO A 344 -22.67 5.79 -3.78
CA PRO A 344 -22.82 7.24 -3.81
C PRO A 344 -22.24 7.90 -2.54
N GLY A 345 -21.54 9.03 -2.73
CA GLY A 345 -20.85 9.75 -1.66
C GLY A 345 -19.36 9.41 -1.53
N PHE A 346 -18.92 8.24 -2.00
CA PHE A 346 -17.51 7.87 -2.02
C PHE A 346 -16.72 8.65 -3.07
N GLU A 347 -15.42 8.79 -2.85
CA GLU A 347 -14.51 9.34 -3.85
C GLU A 347 -14.51 8.44 -5.08
N ALA A 348 -14.54 9.04 -6.27
CA ALA A 348 -14.63 8.30 -7.52
C ALA A 348 -13.25 7.78 -7.97
N ASP A 349 -12.65 6.96 -7.12
CA ASP A 349 -11.45 6.17 -7.39
C ASP A 349 -11.90 4.79 -7.85
N LEU A 350 -11.72 4.49 -9.14
CA LEU A 350 -12.27 3.29 -9.76
C LEU A 350 -11.20 2.62 -10.61
N VAL A 351 -11.26 1.30 -10.65
CA VAL A 351 -10.57 0.48 -11.65
C VAL A 351 -11.59 -0.27 -12.50
N VAL A 352 -11.37 -0.26 -13.79
CA VAL A 352 -12.16 -1.03 -14.77
C VAL A 352 -11.31 -2.21 -15.21
N LEU A 353 -11.74 -3.40 -14.84
CA LEU A 353 -11.12 -4.64 -15.29
C LEU A 353 -11.78 -5.14 -16.57
N ASP A 354 -10.97 -5.52 -17.54
CA ASP A 354 -11.34 -6.28 -18.73
C ASP A 354 -11.17 -7.77 -18.40
N LEU A 355 -12.28 -8.45 -18.20
CA LEU A 355 -12.31 -9.86 -17.79
C LEU A 355 -11.88 -10.82 -18.92
N ALA A 356 -11.80 -10.32 -20.16
CA ALA A 356 -11.41 -11.03 -21.36
C ALA A 356 -10.13 -10.47 -22.00
N SER A 357 -9.28 -9.82 -21.24
CA SER A 357 -8.10 -9.06 -21.71
C SER A 357 -7.07 -9.87 -22.49
N THR A 358 -7.09 -11.20 -22.38
CA THR A 358 -6.27 -12.13 -23.16
C THR A 358 -7.10 -13.28 -23.71
N PRO A 359 -6.67 -13.97 -24.80
CA PRO A 359 -7.39 -15.13 -25.31
C PRO A 359 -7.65 -16.21 -24.26
N LEU A 360 -6.70 -16.43 -23.34
CA LEU A 360 -6.85 -17.39 -22.25
C LEU A 360 -7.91 -16.95 -21.25
N LEU A 361 -7.90 -15.68 -20.83
CA LEU A 361 -8.89 -15.12 -19.91
C LEU A 361 -10.29 -15.14 -20.53
N ALA A 362 -10.43 -14.76 -21.79
CA ALA A 362 -11.68 -14.82 -22.54
C ALA A 362 -12.24 -16.25 -22.57
N TRP A 363 -11.40 -17.22 -22.98
CA TRP A 363 -11.79 -18.62 -23.05
C TRP A 363 -12.14 -19.20 -21.69
N ARG A 364 -11.31 -18.98 -20.68
CA ARG A 364 -11.53 -19.52 -19.31
C ARG A 364 -12.72 -18.83 -18.63
N GLY A 365 -12.88 -17.53 -18.82
CA GLY A 365 -14.00 -16.76 -18.27
C GLY A 365 -15.35 -17.21 -18.79
N ALA A 366 -15.45 -17.58 -20.08
CA ALA A 366 -16.67 -18.10 -20.69
C ALA A 366 -17.12 -19.46 -20.10
N LEU A 367 -16.25 -20.17 -19.39
CA LEU A 367 -16.54 -21.43 -18.72
C LEU A 367 -16.90 -21.26 -17.23
N CYS A 368 -16.85 -20.02 -16.70
CA CYS A 368 -17.20 -19.76 -15.31
C CYS A 368 -18.72 -19.77 -15.11
N GLU A 369 -19.17 -20.43 -14.05
CA GLU A 369 -20.60 -20.53 -13.70
C GLU A 369 -21.01 -19.50 -12.64
N SER A 370 -20.03 -18.80 -12.03
CA SER A 370 -20.29 -17.82 -10.98
C SER A 370 -19.31 -16.64 -11.05
N LEU A 371 -19.72 -15.51 -10.46
CA LEU A 371 -18.84 -14.34 -10.28
C LEU A 371 -17.62 -14.69 -9.41
N GLU A 372 -17.80 -15.48 -8.35
CA GLU A 372 -16.70 -15.93 -7.48
C GLU A 372 -15.62 -16.67 -8.28
N GLU A 373 -16.03 -17.56 -9.18
CA GLU A 373 -15.09 -18.29 -10.05
C GLU A 373 -14.41 -17.36 -11.04
N LEU A 374 -15.15 -16.45 -11.65
CA LEU A 374 -14.62 -15.47 -12.60
C LEU A 374 -13.59 -14.53 -11.94
N LEU A 375 -13.88 -14.06 -10.74
CA LEU A 375 -12.95 -13.26 -9.96
C LEU A 375 -11.70 -14.05 -9.59
N PHE A 376 -11.86 -15.33 -9.24
CA PHE A 376 -10.71 -16.19 -8.93
C PHE A 376 -9.80 -16.39 -10.15
N VAL A 377 -10.38 -16.51 -11.34
CA VAL A 377 -9.62 -16.56 -12.61
C VAL A 377 -8.80 -15.28 -12.80
N GLN A 378 -9.36 -14.11 -12.46
CA GLN A 378 -8.60 -12.85 -12.53
C GLN A 378 -7.44 -12.80 -11.52
N LEU A 379 -7.62 -13.32 -10.30
CA LEU A 379 -6.53 -13.39 -9.32
C LEU A 379 -5.42 -14.36 -9.73
N ALA A 380 -5.76 -15.43 -10.43
CA ALA A 380 -4.82 -16.47 -10.83
C ALA A 380 -4.07 -16.17 -12.13
N LEU A 381 -4.69 -15.47 -13.08
CA LEU A 381 -4.21 -15.29 -14.45
C LEU A 381 -4.13 -13.82 -14.87
N GLY A 382 -4.75 -12.91 -14.12
CA GLY A 382 -4.79 -11.48 -14.46
C GLY A 382 -3.48 -10.75 -14.11
N ASP A 383 -3.20 -9.73 -14.90
CA ASP A 383 -2.06 -8.81 -14.70
C ASP A 383 -2.46 -7.38 -15.12
N ASP A 384 -1.50 -6.52 -15.48
CA ASP A 384 -1.75 -5.16 -15.95
C ASP A 384 -2.66 -5.10 -17.19
N ARG A 385 -2.62 -6.13 -18.05
CA ARG A 385 -3.49 -6.23 -19.23
C ARG A 385 -4.97 -6.32 -18.86
N SER A 386 -5.28 -6.84 -17.66
CA SER A 386 -6.65 -6.88 -17.14
C SER A 386 -7.16 -5.49 -16.71
N VAL A 387 -6.28 -4.53 -16.44
CA VAL A 387 -6.68 -3.15 -16.09
C VAL A 387 -6.90 -2.36 -17.38
N ARG A 388 -8.16 -2.12 -17.72
CA ARG A 388 -8.53 -1.36 -18.92
C ARG A 388 -8.44 0.15 -18.68
N ALA A 389 -8.96 0.61 -17.54
CA ALA A 389 -8.96 2.02 -17.20
C ALA A 389 -8.87 2.22 -15.68
N THR A 390 -8.25 3.32 -15.29
CA THR A 390 -8.17 3.76 -13.88
C THR A 390 -8.66 5.20 -13.77
N TYR A 391 -9.54 5.45 -12.81
CA TYR A 391 -10.05 6.76 -12.48
C TYR A 391 -9.56 7.17 -11.09
N ALA A 392 -9.05 8.39 -10.98
CA ALA A 392 -8.71 9.02 -9.71
C ALA A 392 -9.53 10.30 -9.55
N SER A 393 -10.28 10.41 -8.44
CA SER A 393 -11.16 11.55 -8.19
C SER A 393 -12.09 11.87 -9.38
N GLY A 394 -12.62 10.83 -10.03
CA GLY A 394 -13.54 10.92 -11.17
C GLY A 394 -12.90 11.29 -12.51
N ARG A 395 -11.58 11.50 -12.57
CA ARG A 395 -10.83 11.73 -13.82
C ARG A 395 -10.25 10.43 -14.34
N LEU A 396 -10.37 10.18 -15.64
CA LEU A 396 -9.63 9.11 -16.32
C LEU A 396 -8.14 9.45 -16.28
N VAL A 397 -7.33 8.63 -15.63
CA VAL A 397 -5.88 8.84 -15.43
C VAL A 397 -5.03 7.74 -16.04
N HIS A 398 -5.64 6.64 -16.43
CA HIS A 398 -5.03 5.59 -17.24
C HIS A 398 -6.11 4.95 -18.12
N ASP A 399 -5.77 4.75 -19.40
CA ASP A 399 -6.55 3.97 -20.37
C ASP A 399 -5.57 3.11 -21.20
N ARG A 400 -5.66 1.79 -21.00
CA ARG A 400 -4.80 0.81 -21.68
C ARG A 400 -4.86 0.94 -23.20
N ASP A 401 -6.04 1.26 -23.74
CA ASP A 401 -6.29 1.24 -25.19
C ASP A 401 -5.84 2.56 -25.87
N GLN A 402 -5.51 3.59 -25.11
CA GLN A 402 -5.05 4.88 -25.64
C GLN A 402 -3.52 5.11 -25.53
N GLY A 403 -2.78 4.12 -24.96
CA GLY A 403 -1.31 4.19 -24.84
C GLY A 403 -0.81 5.07 -23.69
N PRO A 404 0.52 5.21 -23.50
CA PRO A 404 1.11 5.79 -22.29
C PRO A 404 1.00 7.32 -22.16
N ASP A 405 0.41 8.05 -23.11
CA ASP A 405 0.53 9.51 -23.21
C ASP A 405 -0.53 10.35 -22.46
N PHE A 406 -1.38 9.76 -21.61
CA PHE A 406 -2.40 10.53 -20.86
C PHE A 406 -1.83 11.47 -19.79
N ALA A 407 -0.55 11.45 -19.49
CA ALA A 407 0.07 12.26 -18.45
C ALA A 407 0.76 13.54 -18.96
N SER A 408 0.74 13.83 -20.26
CA SER A 408 1.26 15.08 -20.84
C SER A 408 0.15 16.13 -21.03
N GLY A 409 -0.66 16.33 -20.01
CA GLY A 409 -1.58 17.48 -19.92
C GLY A 409 -0.81 18.66 -19.39
N SER A 410 -0.54 19.62 -20.28
CA SER A 410 -0.02 20.97 -20.07
C SER A 410 -0.57 21.69 -18.84
#